data_65c995f77d72e5e3e3bd05f0e35fc5ab
#
_entry.id   65c995f77d72e5e3e3bd05f0e35fc5ab
#
_cell.length_a   1.000
_cell.length_b   1.000
_cell.length_c   1.000
_cell.angle_alpha   90.00
_cell.angle_beta   90.00
_cell.angle_gamma   90.00
#
_symmetry.space_group_name_H-M   'P 1'
#
loop_
_entity.id
_entity.type
_entity.pdbx_description
1 polymer ?
#
loop_
_entity_poly.entity_id
_entity_poly.type
_entity_poly.pdbx_seq_one_letter_code
_entity_poly.pdbx_strand_id
1 'polypeptide(L)'
;MLSHLRAWRERGWTVIDAPTYATAWQQYGGSVATHPQVIARLAGLVDIPVRYLGWEQDGSIVAAVACWGRDLALAKKVLKQRDRRFFDLGNAEIILPIAAGAKVPVRQRMSYVSELNAGQIDTLKPQAESLAIARAPEDYSKKFRYNQRREQRLLEEAGGVVRPMLDFSSEEQARIYSDLFNARWGFDVPGKDHLASVFKLLREFMTGSIILLEDKPIAAQVLYRVESPNWVSVEYINGGVDPAHQALSAGSVLSFVNTQNAWADARAVNKPLRYSFGRSDREYKDRWCQTVPVYRVG
;
A
#
# COMPACT_ATOMS: atom_id res chain seq x y z
N MET A 1 -9.86 1.09 -34.85
CA MET A 1 -10.08 2.16 -33.85
C MET A 1 -9.32 1.94 -32.52
N LEU A 2 -9.43 0.76 -31.86
CA LEU A 2 -8.73 0.50 -30.58
C LEU A 2 -7.19 0.48 -30.69
N SER A 3 -6.62 0.01 -31.82
CA SER A 3 -5.17 -0.02 -32.08
C SER A 3 -4.58 1.38 -32.18
N HIS A 4 -5.24 2.33 -32.82
CA HIS A 4 -4.77 3.72 -32.94
C HIS A 4 -4.73 4.44 -31.58
N LEU A 5 -5.73 4.21 -30.72
CA LEU A 5 -5.77 4.77 -29.36
C LEU A 5 -4.65 4.21 -28.49
N ARG A 6 -4.28 2.95 -28.70
CA ARG A 6 -3.14 2.34 -28.02
C ARG A 6 -1.81 2.93 -28.50
N ALA A 7 -1.60 3.04 -29.81
CA ALA A 7 -0.40 3.62 -30.39
C ALA A 7 -0.19 5.07 -29.93
N TRP A 8 -1.25 5.87 -29.82
CA TRP A 8 -1.18 7.23 -29.29
C TRP A 8 -0.77 7.24 -27.80
N ARG A 9 -1.37 6.37 -26.98
CA ARG A 9 -1.11 6.32 -25.54
C ARG A 9 0.32 5.86 -25.23
N GLU A 10 0.82 4.90 -25.99
CA GLU A 10 2.15 4.32 -25.82
C GLU A 10 3.22 5.01 -26.68
N ARG A 11 2.90 6.14 -27.29
CA ARG A 11 3.86 6.87 -28.16
C ARG A 11 5.10 7.28 -27.36
N GLY A 12 6.28 6.82 -27.83
CA GLY A 12 7.58 7.03 -27.21
C GLY A 12 7.92 5.98 -26.13
N TRP A 13 6.96 5.15 -25.74
CA TRP A 13 7.18 4.01 -24.86
C TRP A 13 7.48 2.75 -25.67
N THR A 14 8.47 2.00 -25.26
CA THR A 14 8.80 0.67 -25.80
C THR A 14 8.23 -0.43 -24.91
N VAL A 15 7.88 -1.58 -25.52
CA VAL A 15 7.52 -2.76 -24.74
C VAL A 15 8.78 -3.38 -24.19
N ILE A 16 8.80 -3.56 -22.89
CA ILE A 16 9.89 -4.23 -22.17
C ILE A 16 9.37 -5.50 -21.50
N ASP A 17 10.26 -6.35 -21.08
CA ASP A 17 9.93 -7.56 -20.32
C ASP A 17 9.86 -7.28 -18.80
N ALA A 18 9.39 -8.29 -18.04
CA ALA A 18 9.28 -8.19 -16.59
C ALA A 18 10.64 -8.01 -15.88
N PRO A 19 11.73 -8.69 -16.30
CA PRO A 19 13.07 -8.45 -15.75
C PRO A 19 13.54 -7.01 -15.91
N THR A 20 13.37 -6.42 -17.11
CA THR A 20 13.73 -5.02 -17.37
C THR A 20 12.91 -4.05 -16.50
N TYR A 21 11.61 -4.31 -16.32
CA TYR A 21 10.78 -3.55 -15.38
C TYR A 21 11.29 -3.67 -13.93
N ALA A 22 11.64 -4.89 -13.51
CA ALA A 22 12.18 -5.13 -12.18
C ALA A 22 13.52 -4.40 -11.97
N THR A 23 14.39 -4.37 -12.97
CA THR A 23 15.66 -3.61 -12.95
C THR A 23 15.40 -2.12 -12.78
N ALA A 24 14.47 -1.54 -13.54
CA ALA A 24 14.10 -0.12 -13.40
C ALA A 24 13.55 0.18 -12.00
N TRP A 25 12.72 -0.71 -11.44
CA TRP A 25 12.20 -0.56 -10.08
C TRP A 25 13.31 -0.64 -9.02
N GLN A 26 14.25 -1.57 -9.18
CA GLN A 26 15.42 -1.71 -8.31
C GLN A 26 16.36 -0.50 -8.40
N GLN A 27 16.40 0.17 -9.53
CA GLN A 27 17.28 1.31 -9.74
C GLN A 27 16.65 2.64 -9.27
N TYR A 28 15.37 2.85 -9.53
CA TYR A 28 14.70 4.14 -9.31
C TYR A 28 13.73 4.15 -8.13
N GLY A 29 13.36 3.01 -7.63
CA GLY A 29 12.42 2.86 -6.53
C GLY A 29 10.96 2.83 -6.99
N GLY A 30 10.09 2.61 -6.03
CA GLY A 30 8.64 2.52 -6.24
C GLY A 30 7.91 2.27 -4.93
N SER A 31 6.63 1.97 -5.00
CA SER A 31 5.77 1.65 -3.86
C SER A 31 5.32 0.19 -3.88
N VAL A 32 4.57 -0.23 -2.87
CA VAL A 32 3.97 -1.58 -2.81
C VAL A 32 3.18 -1.90 -4.08
N ALA A 33 2.34 -0.96 -4.55
CA ALA A 33 1.48 -1.17 -5.71
C ALA A 33 2.23 -1.24 -7.05
N THR A 34 3.50 -0.81 -7.09
CA THR A 34 4.36 -0.86 -8.28
C THR A 34 5.48 -1.90 -8.17
N HIS A 35 5.54 -2.64 -7.06
CA HIS A 35 6.58 -3.64 -6.85
C HIS A 35 6.43 -4.82 -7.84
N PRO A 36 7.52 -5.23 -8.54
CA PRO A 36 7.44 -6.24 -9.62
C PRO A 36 6.80 -7.56 -9.20
N GLN A 37 7.18 -8.09 -8.04
CA GLN A 37 6.63 -9.36 -7.57
C GLN A 37 5.20 -9.24 -7.06
N VAL A 38 4.82 -8.11 -6.41
CA VAL A 38 3.43 -7.85 -6.02
C VAL A 38 2.54 -7.84 -7.26
N ILE A 39 2.97 -7.13 -8.31
CA ILE A 39 2.27 -7.09 -9.59
C ILE A 39 2.16 -8.48 -10.21
N ALA A 40 3.27 -9.21 -10.34
CA ALA A 40 3.28 -10.52 -11.00
C ALA A 40 2.38 -11.53 -10.28
N ARG A 41 2.46 -11.60 -8.95
CA ARG A 41 1.67 -12.55 -8.14
C ARG A 41 0.19 -12.24 -8.16
N LEU A 42 -0.19 -10.98 -7.98
CA LEU A 42 -1.60 -10.58 -7.99
C LEU A 42 -2.21 -10.62 -9.40
N ALA A 43 -1.45 -10.28 -10.43
CA ALA A 43 -1.89 -10.42 -11.81
C ALA A 43 -2.10 -11.89 -12.20
N GLY A 44 -1.20 -12.78 -11.74
CA GLY A 44 -1.34 -14.23 -11.90
C GLY A 44 -2.59 -14.78 -11.19
N LEU A 45 -2.89 -14.32 -9.97
CA LEU A 45 -4.08 -14.74 -9.23
C LEU A 45 -5.39 -14.42 -9.98
N VAL A 46 -5.44 -13.28 -10.66
CA VAL A 46 -6.64 -12.84 -11.40
C VAL A 46 -6.61 -13.19 -12.89
N ASP A 47 -5.56 -13.85 -13.34
CA ASP A 47 -5.35 -14.23 -14.75
C ASP A 47 -5.51 -13.04 -15.72
N ILE A 48 -4.85 -11.93 -15.41
CA ILE A 48 -4.81 -10.75 -16.27
C ILE A 48 -3.34 -10.46 -16.64
N PRO A 49 -2.96 -10.65 -17.91
CA PRO A 49 -1.59 -10.44 -18.34
C PRO A 49 -1.16 -8.98 -18.20
N VAL A 50 0.03 -8.78 -17.62
CA VAL A 50 0.63 -7.47 -17.47
C VAL A 50 1.44 -7.13 -18.71
N ARG A 51 1.29 -5.88 -19.16
CA ARG A 51 2.15 -5.29 -20.19
C ARG A 51 3.09 -4.29 -19.52
N TYR A 52 4.38 -4.46 -19.73
CA TYR A 52 5.40 -3.56 -19.23
C TYR A 52 5.87 -2.61 -20.32
N LEU A 53 6.02 -1.34 -19.98
CA LEU A 53 6.45 -0.27 -20.87
C LEU A 53 7.65 0.43 -20.25
N GLY A 54 8.68 0.69 -21.06
CA GLY A 54 9.87 1.43 -20.69
C GLY A 54 9.97 2.72 -21.52
N TRP A 55 10.42 3.79 -20.90
CA TRP A 55 10.81 5.02 -21.56
C TRP A 55 12.33 5.07 -21.65
N GLU A 56 12.84 5.15 -22.87
CA GLU A 56 14.28 5.13 -23.13
C GLU A 56 14.80 6.54 -23.38
N GLN A 57 15.95 6.86 -22.77
CA GLN A 57 16.77 8.02 -23.06
C GLN A 57 18.24 7.59 -23.10
N ASP A 58 18.96 8.05 -24.10
CA ASP A 58 20.41 7.77 -24.27
C ASP A 58 20.78 6.26 -24.14
N GLY A 59 19.93 5.40 -24.71
CA GLY A 59 20.13 3.95 -24.67
C GLY A 59 19.80 3.27 -23.33
N SER A 60 19.23 3.98 -22.38
CA SER A 60 18.86 3.45 -21.05
C SER A 60 17.37 3.65 -20.73
N ILE A 61 16.77 2.67 -20.05
CA ILE A 61 15.39 2.81 -19.55
C ILE A 61 15.42 3.74 -18.33
N VAL A 62 14.84 4.94 -18.47
CA VAL A 62 14.78 5.94 -17.40
C VAL A 62 13.43 5.99 -16.69
N ALA A 63 12.41 5.31 -17.21
CA ALA A 63 11.13 5.15 -16.53
C ALA A 63 10.45 3.85 -16.96
N ALA A 64 9.66 3.25 -16.08
CA ALA A 64 8.90 2.06 -16.42
C ALA A 64 7.49 2.08 -15.81
N VAL A 65 6.53 1.47 -16.52
CA VAL A 65 5.13 1.36 -16.11
C VAL A 65 4.62 -0.04 -16.40
N ALA A 66 3.99 -0.67 -15.41
CA ALA A 66 3.23 -1.91 -15.58
C ALA A 66 1.74 -1.56 -15.78
N CYS A 67 1.11 -2.11 -16.81
CA CYS A 67 -0.26 -1.71 -17.14
C CYS A 67 -1.16 -2.87 -17.56
N TRP A 68 -2.47 -2.66 -17.36
CA TRP A 68 -3.59 -3.44 -17.87
C TRP A 68 -4.36 -2.61 -18.90
N GLY A 69 -3.93 -2.71 -20.15
CA GLY A 69 -4.48 -1.91 -21.24
C GLY A 69 -4.22 -0.42 -21.04
N ARG A 70 -5.28 0.35 -20.73
CA ARG A 70 -5.17 1.81 -20.49
C ARG A 70 -5.03 2.20 -19.03
N ASP A 71 -5.07 1.24 -18.13
CA ASP A 71 -4.99 1.47 -16.68
C ASP A 71 -3.67 0.94 -16.13
N LEU A 72 -3.23 1.48 -15.00
CA LEU A 72 -2.13 0.90 -14.25
C LEU A 72 -2.47 -0.56 -13.90
N ALA A 73 -1.48 -1.44 -13.84
CA ALA A 73 -1.69 -2.79 -13.33
C ALA A 73 -2.26 -2.75 -11.90
N LEU A 74 -3.02 -3.77 -11.52
CA LEU A 74 -3.72 -3.90 -10.24
C LEU A 74 -4.84 -2.86 -9.99
N ALA A 75 -5.22 -2.06 -10.99
CA ALA A 75 -6.26 -1.06 -10.84
C ALA A 75 -7.63 -1.68 -10.48
N LYS A 76 -8.22 -1.27 -9.36
CA LYS A 76 -9.56 -1.72 -8.88
C LYS A 76 -10.64 -1.68 -9.94
N LYS A 77 -10.60 -0.65 -10.79
CA LYS A 77 -11.58 -0.49 -11.88
C LYS A 77 -11.53 -1.65 -12.86
N VAL A 78 -10.34 -2.12 -13.23
CA VAL A 78 -10.15 -3.26 -14.14
C VAL A 78 -10.64 -4.53 -13.47
N LEU A 79 -10.30 -4.76 -12.21
CA LEU A 79 -10.77 -5.90 -11.44
C LEU A 79 -12.30 -5.96 -11.36
N LYS A 80 -12.94 -4.80 -11.07
CA LYS A 80 -14.41 -4.69 -11.05
C LYS A 80 -15.04 -4.95 -12.41
N GLN A 81 -14.47 -4.41 -13.50
CA GLN A 81 -14.99 -4.59 -14.86
C GLN A 81 -14.88 -6.04 -15.35
N ARG A 82 -13.94 -6.81 -14.81
CA ARG A 82 -13.72 -8.22 -15.17
C ARG A 82 -14.30 -9.21 -14.18
N ASP A 83 -15.00 -8.73 -13.16
CA ASP A 83 -15.52 -9.56 -12.06
C ASP A 83 -14.42 -10.42 -11.39
N ARG A 84 -13.25 -9.79 -11.20
CA ARG A 84 -12.04 -10.41 -10.61
C ARG A 84 -11.54 -9.67 -9.38
N ARG A 85 -12.46 -9.13 -8.57
CA ARG A 85 -12.11 -8.36 -7.37
C ARG A 85 -11.67 -9.29 -6.22
N PHE A 86 -10.62 -10.07 -6.46
CA PHE A 86 -10.08 -11.06 -5.53
C PHE A 86 -9.21 -10.43 -4.43
N PHE A 87 -8.73 -9.22 -4.63
CA PHE A 87 -7.93 -8.47 -3.66
C PHE A 87 -8.28 -6.98 -3.70
N ASP A 88 -7.85 -6.28 -2.66
CA ASP A 88 -7.93 -4.82 -2.58
C ASP A 88 -6.64 -4.28 -1.93
N LEU A 89 -5.91 -3.41 -2.63
CA LEU A 89 -4.74 -2.71 -2.10
C LEU A 89 -5.09 -1.34 -1.50
N GLY A 90 -6.35 -1.13 -1.15
CA GLY A 90 -6.80 0.15 -0.59
C GLY A 90 -6.69 1.32 -1.58
N ASN A 91 -6.31 2.47 -1.10
CA ASN A 91 -5.93 3.63 -1.88
C ASN A 91 -4.41 3.80 -1.77
N ALA A 92 -3.68 2.77 -2.20
CA ALA A 92 -2.23 2.72 -2.09
C ALA A 92 -1.57 3.88 -2.83
N GLU A 93 -0.51 4.40 -2.26
CA GLU A 93 0.34 5.39 -2.90
C GLU A 93 1.01 4.79 -4.15
N ILE A 94 0.89 5.47 -5.28
CA ILE A 94 1.54 5.06 -6.52
C ILE A 94 2.82 5.87 -6.69
N ILE A 95 3.97 5.19 -6.59
CA ILE A 95 5.27 5.73 -6.93
C ILE A 95 5.80 4.92 -8.09
N LEU A 96 5.93 5.55 -9.25
CA LEU A 96 6.47 4.91 -10.46
C LEU A 96 8.00 4.94 -10.44
N PRO A 97 8.66 3.90 -10.95
CA PRO A 97 10.11 3.88 -11.11
C PRO A 97 10.52 4.81 -12.25
N ILE A 98 10.96 6.00 -11.89
CA ILE A 98 11.41 7.05 -12.81
C ILE A 98 12.74 7.61 -12.29
N ALA A 99 13.71 7.72 -13.16
CA ALA A 99 15.02 8.26 -12.85
C ALA A 99 14.94 9.72 -12.36
N ALA A 100 15.80 10.10 -11.43
CA ALA A 100 15.89 11.47 -10.98
C ALA A 100 16.17 12.41 -12.16
N GLY A 101 15.39 13.50 -12.25
CA GLY A 101 15.52 14.47 -13.35
C GLY A 101 14.86 14.08 -14.68
N ALA A 102 14.44 12.83 -14.87
CA ALA A 102 13.68 12.44 -16.06
C ALA A 102 12.25 13.01 -16.03
N LYS A 103 11.75 13.39 -17.22
CA LYS A 103 10.35 13.80 -17.42
C LYS A 103 9.73 12.94 -18.51
N VAL A 104 8.59 12.33 -18.22
CA VAL A 104 7.97 11.36 -19.13
C VAL A 104 6.45 11.57 -19.26
N PRO A 105 5.89 11.38 -20.46
CA PRO A 105 4.45 11.51 -20.68
C PRO A 105 3.73 10.20 -20.38
N VAL A 106 3.38 9.94 -19.14
CA VAL A 106 2.55 8.78 -18.76
C VAL A 106 1.10 9.05 -19.15
N ARG A 107 0.47 8.12 -19.88
CA ARG A 107 -0.94 8.24 -20.32
C ARG A 107 -1.81 7.05 -19.85
N GLN A 108 -1.26 6.14 -19.09
CA GLN A 108 -1.99 5.08 -18.41
C GLN A 108 -2.75 5.69 -17.24
N ARG A 109 -4.05 5.40 -17.16
CA ARG A 109 -4.89 5.97 -16.09
C ARG A 109 -4.50 5.40 -14.74
N MET A 110 -4.30 6.29 -13.79
CA MET A 110 -4.00 5.98 -12.41
C MET A 110 -4.44 7.11 -11.49
N SER A 111 -4.68 6.78 -10.23
CA SER A 111 -5.00 7.73 -9.16
C SER A 111 -4.01 7.52 -8.02
N TYR A 112 -3.97 8.46 -7.09
CA TYR A 112 -3.05 8.45 -5.93
C TYR A 112 -1.57 8.41 -6.30
N VAL A 113 -1.22 9.03 -7.45
CA VAL A 113 0.19 9.21 -7.81
C VAL A 113 0.85 10.14 -6.81
N SER A 114 1.96 9.70 -6.25
CA SER A 114 2.71 10.41 -5.24
C SER A 114 3.24 11.76 -5.71
N GLU A 115 3.35 12.70 -4.79
CA GLU A 115 4.07 13.96 -4.98
C GLU A 115 5.53 13.73 -5.39
N LEU A 116 6.13 12.59 -5.05
CA LEU A 116 7.49 12.23 -5.45
C LEU A 116 7.65 12.14 -6.98
N ASN A 117 6.59 11.82 -7.70
CA ASN A 117 6.59 11.84 -9.16
C ASN A 117 6.06 13.14 -9.78
N ALA A 118 5.67 14.16 -8.98
CA ALA A 118 5.01 15.36 -9.48
C ALA A 118 5.83 16.12 -10.54
N GLY A 119 7.16 16.22 -10.37
CA GLY A 119 8.06 16.86 -11.32
C GLY A 119 8.52 15.97 -12.50
N GLN A 120 8.14 14.69 -12.48
CA GLN A 120 8.65 13.66 -13.42
C GLN A 120 7.62 13.22 -14.46
N ILE A 121 6.35 13.56 -14.29
CA ILE A 121 5.26 13.13 -15.17
C ILE A 121 4.53 14.37 -15.71
N ASP A 122 4.64 14.61 -17.02
CA ASP A 122 4.08 15.81 -17.66
C ASP A 122 2.54 15.84 -17.73
N THR A 123 1.91 14.67 -17.61
CA THR A 123 0.45 14.50 -17.79
C THR A 123 -0.35 14.49 -16.49
N LEU A 124 0.31 14.74 -15.37
CA LEU A 124 -0.33 14.75 -14.06
C LEU A 124 -1.33 15.89 -13.92
N LYS A 125 -2.45 15.57 -13.28
CA LYS A 125 -3.45 16.54 -12.85
C LYS A 125 -3.64 16.41 -11.33
N PRO A 126 -3.82 17.49 -10.60
CA PRO A 126 -4.18 17.41 -9.19
C PRO A 126 -5.42 16.55 -8.99
N GLN A 127 -5.45 15.79 -7.90
CA GLN A 127 -6.60 15.03 -7.45
C GLN A 127 -7.25 15.76 -6.27
N ALA A 128 -8.57 15.68 -6.14
CA ALA A 128 -9.28 16.34 -5.05
C ALA A 128 -8.99 15.70 -3.69
N GLU A 129 -8.72 14.39 -3.69
CA GLU A 129 -8.33 13.67 -2.49
C GLU A 129 -6.84 13.90 -2.20
N SER A 130 -6.44 13.50 -1.01
CA SER A 130 -5.05 13.50 -0.54
C SER A 130 -4.75 12.20 0.20
N LEU A 131 -3.47 11.92 0.43
CA LEU A 131 -3.03 10.78 1.24
C LEU A 131 -2.60 11.24 2.64
N ALA A 132 -2.82 10.34 3.59
CA ALA A 132 -2.36 10.47 4.95
C ALA A 132 -1.06 9.68 5.11
N ILE A 133 0.08 10.38 5.21
CA ILE A 133 1.41 9.78 5.38
C ILE A 133 1.84 9.93 6.84
N ALA A 134 2.27 8.84 7.46
CA ALA A 134 2.69 8.82 8.85
C ALA A 134 3.82 9.82 9.12
N ARG A 135 3.68 10.57 10.21
CA ARG A 135 4.74 11.46 10.70
C ARG A 135 5.88 10.65 11.33
N ALA A 136 7.05 11.24 11.38
CA ALA A 136 8.15 10.66 12.14
C ALA A 136 7.84 10.69 13.67
N PRO A 137 8.35 9.73 14.45
CA PRO A 137 8.08 9.66 15.90
C PRO A 137 8.43 10.94 16.65
N GLU A 138 9.45 11.67 16.23
CA GLU A 138 9.91 12.95 16.81
C GLU A 138 8.94 14.10 16.56
N ASP A 139 8.14 14.05 15.48
CA ASP A 139 7.17 15.09 15.10
C ASP A 139 5.91 15.06 15.97
N TYR A 140 5.72 13.98 16.73
CA TYR A 140 4.61 13.92 17.67
C TYR A 140 4.90 14.70 18.94
N SER A 141 3.89 15.39 19.48
CA SER A 141 4.01 16.07 20.77
C SER A 141 4.35 15.10 21.91
N LYS A 142 5.03 15.59 22.95
CA LYS A 142 5.33 14.80 24.16
C LYS A 142 4.04 14.20 24.77
N LYS A 143 2.95 14.99 24.81
CA LYS A 143 1.63 14.56 25.31
C LYS A 143 1.06 13.41 24.48
N PHE A 144 1.15 13.50 23.13
CA PHE A 144 0.67 12.44 22.26
C PHE A 144 1.44 11.13 22.51
N ARG A 145 2.78 11.18 22.49
CA ARG A 145 3.62 10.00 22.74
C ARG A 145 3.36 9.38 24.12
N TYR A 146 3.17 10.21 25.15
CA TYR A 146 2.80 9.73 26.48
C TYR A 146 1.47 9.01 26.48
N ASN A 147 0.43 9.60 25.86
CA ASN A 147 -0.90 9.01 25.79
C ASN A 147 -0.88 7.66 25.05
N GLN A 148 -0.15 7.55 23.93
CA GLN A 148 -0.06 6.29 23.19
C GLN A 148 0.62 5.18 23.99
N ARG A 149 1.70 5.48 24.69
CA ARG A 149 2.34 4.53 25.60
C ARG A 149 1.46 4.14 26.78
N ARG A 150 0.65 5.08 27.26
CA ARG A 150 -0.34 4.80 28.32
C ARG A 150 -1.43 3.88 27.82
N GLU A 151 -1.98 4.12 26.61
CA GLU A 151 -3.00 3.23 26.01
C GLU A 151 -2.44 1.81 25.80
N GLN A 152 -1.22 1.70 25.30
CA GLN A 152 -0.55 0.40 25.15
C GLN A 152 -0.40 -0.32 26.49
N ARG A 153 0.09 0.36 27.53
CA ARG A 153 0.25 -0.22 28.87
C ARG A 153 -1.08 -0.66 29.46
N LEU A 154 -2.16 0.15 29.33
CA LEU A 154 -3.49 -0.23 29.79
C LEU A 154 -4.04 -1.47 29.10
N LEU A 155 -3.75 -1.63 27.79
CA LEU A 155 -4.07 -2.85 27.06
C LEU A 155 -3.30 -4.06 27.61
N GLU A 156 -2.00 -3.91 27.87
CA GLU A 156 -1.13 -4.96 28.42
C GLU A 156 -1.58 -5.34 29.85
N GLU A 157 -1.91 -4.36 30.71
CA GLU A 157 -2.45 -4.57 32.07
C GLU A 157 -3.81 -5.32 32.03
N ALA A 158 -4.61 -5.13 30.98
CA ALA A 158 -5.84 -5.87 30.77
C ALA A 158 -5.63 -7.29 30.20
N GLY A 159 -4.37 -7.72 30.00
CA GLY A 159 -4.02 -9.02 29.43
C GLY A 159 -3.96 -9.04 27.89
N GLY A 160 -3.99 -7.87 27.25
CA GLY A 160 -3.85 -7.74 25.81
C GLY A 160 -2.41 -7.97 25.34
N VAL A 161 -2.25 -8.75 24.27
CA VAL A 161 -0.94 -9.08 23.70
C VAL A 161 -0.90 -8.71 22.22
N VAL A 162 0.08 -7.91 21.82
CA VAL A 162 0.33 -7.58 20.41
C VAL A 162 1.22 -8.67 19.79
N ARG A 163 0.75 -9.29 18.71
CA ARG A 163 1.47 -10.33 17.97
C ARG A 163 1.68 -9.88 16.52
N PRO A 164 2.86 -10.13 15.93
CA PRO A 164 3.06 -9.97 14.50
C PRO A 164 2.05 -10.78 13.70
N MET A 165 1.55 -10.22 12.61
CA MET A 165 0.62 -10.93 11.73
C MET A 165 1.26 -12.20 11.15
N LEU A 166 2.58 -12.19 10.94
CA LEU A 166 3.35 -13.33 10.43
C LEU A 166 3.45 -14.53 11.39
N ASP A 167 3.07 -14.39 12.67
CA ASP A 167 2.99 -15.51 13.63
C ASP A 167 1.82 -16.46 13.32
N PHE A 168 0.91 -16.05 12.46
CA PHE A 168 -0.28 -16.80 12.07
C PHE A 168 -0.15 -17.34 10.64
N SER A 169 -0.82 -18.45 10.34
CA SER A 169 -0.96 -18.97 8.98
C SER A 169 -1.78 -18.01 8.11
N SER A 170 -1.66 -18.10 6.80
CA SER A 170 -2.43 -17.23 5.89
C SER A 170 -3.94 -17.44 6.01
N GLU A 171 -4.36 -18.64 6.33
CA GLU A 171 -5.74 -19.01 6.59
C GLU A 171 -6.27 -18.37 7.89
N GLU A 172 -5.47 -18.42 8.97
CA GLU A 172 -5.80 -17.76 10.24
C GLU A 172 -5.84 -16.25 10.09
N GLN A 173 -4.86 -15.66 9.41
CA GLN A 173 -4.83 -14.24 9.11
C GLN A 173 -6.09 -13.79 8.37
N ALA A 174 -6.50 -14.55 7.33
CA ALA A 174 -7.68 -14.25 6.52
C ALA A 174 -8.97 -14.35 7.36
N ARG A 175 -9.10 -15.38 8.18
CA ARG A 175 -10.23 -15.56 9.08
C ARG A 175 -10.29 -14.42 10.11
N ILE A 176 -9.21 -14.17 10.84
CA ILE A 176 -9.14 -13.13 11.89
C ILE A 176 -9.48 -11.75 11.29
N TYR A 177 -8.86 -11.41 10.17
CA TYR A 177 -9.12 -10.13 9.52
C TYR A 177 -10.55 -10.01 9.02
N SER A 178 -11.11 -11.06 8.39
CA SER A 178 -12.49 -11.06 7.90
C SER A 178 -13.50 -10.91 9.03
N ASP A 179 -13.31 -11.64 10.13
CA ASP A 179 -14.22 -11.61 11.28
C ASP A 179 -14.23 -10.22 11.93
N LEU A 180 -13.04 -9.64 12.19
CA LEU A 180 -12.90 -8.31 12.77
C LEU A 180 -13.37 -7.18 11.82
N PHE A 181 -13.17 -7.36 10.51
CA PHE A 181 -13.70 -6.43 9.51
C PHE A 181 -15.22 -6.44 9.52
N ASN A 182 -15.83 -7.64 9.48
CA ASN A 182 -17.28 -7.79 9.51
C ASN A 182 -17.88 -7.25 10.82
N ALA A 183 -17.28 -7.55 11.97
CA ALA A 183 -17.69 -7.02 13.27
C ALA A 183 -17.70 -5.48 13.30
N ARG A 184 -16.72 -4.85 12.65
CA ARG A 184 -16.61 -3.39 12.58
C ARG A 184 -17.56 -2.73 11.60
N TRP A 185 -17.74 -3.32 10.41
CA TRP A 185 -18.39 -2.68 9.27
C TRP A 185 -19.78 -3.24 8.93
N GLY A 186 -20.12 -4.43 9.45
CA GLY A 186 -21.40 -5.10 9.20
C GLY A 186 -21.53 -5.74 7.82
N PHE A 187 -20.44 -5.86 7.07
CA PHE A 187 -20.40 -6.54 5.77
C PHE A 187 -19.06 -7.23 5.53
N ASP A 188 -19.03 -8.16 4.59
CA ASP A 188 -17.83 -8.93 4.30
C ASP A 188 -16.73 -8.11 3.62
N VAL A 189 -15.48 -8.43 3.93
CA VAL A 189 -14.32 -7.85 3.25
C VAL A 189 -14.36 -8.19 1.75
N PRO A 190 -14.10 -7.22 0.84
CA PRO A 190 -14.05 -7.51 -0.58
C PRO A 190 -13.00 -8.56 -0.92
N GLY A 191 -13.38 -9.59 -1.68
CA GLY A 191 -12.49 -10.70 -2.04
C GLY A 191 -12.26 -11.72 -0.93
N LYS A 192 -13.17 -11.82 0.06
CA LYS A 192 -13.10 -12.72 1.22
C LYS A 192 -12.66 -14.14 0.85
N ASP A 193 -13.26 -14.72 -0.17
CA ASP A 193 -12.99 -16.11 -0.60
C ASP A 193 -11.58 -16.33 -1.14
N HIS A 194 -10.89 -15.26 -1.52
CA HIS A 194 -9.52 -15.29 -2.05
C HIS A 194 -8.48 -14.77 -1.04
N LEU A 195 -8.91 -14.28 0.12
CA LEU A 195 -8.06 -13.55 1.05
C LEU A 195 -6.88 -14.37 1.57
N ALA A 196 -7.11 -15.64 1.91
CA ALA A 196 -6.04 -16.55 2.34
C ALA A 196 -4.99 -16.74 1.22
N SER A 197 -5.44 -16.91 -0.03
CA SER A 197 -4.56 -17.01 -1.18
C SER A 197 -3.75 -15.73 -1.41
N VAL A 198 -4.38 -14.56 -1.27
CA VAL A 198 -3.70 -13.26 -1.36
C VAL A 198 -2.63 -13.13 -0.26
N PHE A 199 -2.97 -13.45 0.97
CA PHE A 199 -2.04 -13.38 2.10
C PHE A 199 -0.87 -14.37 1.95
N LYS A 200 -1.13 -15.57 1.43
CA LYS A 200 -0.09 -16.55 1.10
C LYS A 200 0.85 -16.04 0.01
N LEU A 201 0.29 -15.46 -1.07
CA LEU A 201 1.06 -14.92 -2.19
C LEU A 201 1.90 -13.70 -1.79
N LEU A 202 1.39 -12.87 -0.87
CA LEU A 202 2.07 -11.65 -0.44
C LEU A 202 2.75 -11.76 0.92
N ARG A 203 2.91 -12.98 1.46
CA ARG A 203 3.41 -13.21 2.82
C ARG A 203 4.75 -12.52 3.10
N GLU A 204 5.68 -12.52 2.16
CA GLU A 204 7.00 -11.88 2.32
C GLU A 204 6.94 -10.35 2.40
N PHE A 205 5.86 -9.74 1.88
CA PHE A 205 5.60 -8.31 1.96
C PHE A 205 4.70 -7.95 3.14
N MET A 206 4.11 -8.94 3.79
CA MET A 206 3.16 -8.69 4.87
C MET A 206 3.88 -8.20 6.11
N THR A 207 3.33 -7.17 6.70
CA THR A 207 3.67 -6.67 8.02
C THR A 207 2.37 -6.32 8.76
N GLY A 208 2.47 -5.77 9.95
CA GLY A 208 1.30 -5.46 10.74
C GLY A 208 1.12 -6.42 11.90
N SER A 209 0.08 -6.20 12.69
CA SER A 209 -0.07 -6.91 13.96
C SER A 209 -1.53 -7.23 14.26
N ILE A 210 -1.72 -8.20 15.13
CA ILE A 210 -2.98 -8.63 15.72
C ILE A 210 -2.87 -8.43 17.23
N ILE A 211 -3.93 -7.93 17.86
CA ILE A 211 -4.06 -7.90 19.32
C ILE A 211 -4.94 -9.08 19.73
N LEU A 212 -4.42 -9.88 20.66
CA LEU A 212 -5.14 -10.92 21.35
C LEU A 212 -5.49 -10.45 22.77
N LEU A 213 -6.69 -10.79 23.23
CA LEU A 213 -7.12 -10.70 24.61
C LEU A 213 -7.68 -12.05 25.02
N GLU A 214 -7.11 -12.69 26.04
CA GLU A 214 -7.46 -14.08 26.43
C GLU A 214 -7.43 -15.03 25.21
N ASP A 215 -6.37 -14.95 24.41
CA ASP A 215 -6.16 -15.69 23.16
C ASP A 215 -7.17 -15.44 22.03
N LYS A 216 -8.10 -14.48 22.21
CA LYS A 216 -9.07 -14.10 21.18
C LYS A 216 -8.60 -12.85 20.43
N PRO A 217 -8.61 -12.85 19.10
CA PRO A 217 -8.29 -11.65 18.32
C PRO A 217 -9.34 -10.56 18.53
N ILE A 218 -8.92 -9.38 18.98
CA ILE A 218 -9.79 -8.20 19.18
C ILE A 218 -9.48 -7.05 18.23
N ALA A 219 -8.31 -7.05 17.61
CA ALA A 219 -7.95 -6.07 16.58
C ALA A 219 -6.90 -6.64 15.63
N ALA A 220 -6.93 -6.22 14.37
CA ALA A 220 -5.94 -6.57 13.37
C ALA A 220 -5.70 -5.39 12.41
N GLN A 221 -4.45 -5.22 11.94
CA GLN A 221 -4.09 -4.32 10.87
C GLN A 221 -3.28 -5.03 9.81
N VAL A 222 -3.77 -5.01 8.56
CA VAL A 222 -3.11 -5.57 7.38
C VAL A 222 -2.28 -4.49 6.71
N LEU A 223 -0.97 -4.70 6.67
CA LEU A 223 0.01 -3.81 6.07
C LEU A 223 0.85 -4.60 5.08
N TYR A 224 1.29 -3.94 4.01
CA TYR A 224 2.33 -4.46 3.14
C TYR A 224 3.52 -3.52 3.13
N ARG A 225 4.74 -4.08 3.11
CA ARG A 225 6.01 -3.38 3.10
C ARG A 225 6.86 -3.84 1.93
N VAL A 226 7.47 -2.89 1.24
CA VAL A 226 8.54 -3.13 0.28
C VAL A 226 9.70 -2.19 0.54
N GLU A 227 10.89 -2.63 0.23
CA GLU A 227 12.10 -1.84 0.34
C GLU A 227 12.63 -1.50 -1.05
N SER A 228 12.64 -0.23 -1.38
CA SER A 228 13.23 0.30 -2.59
C SER A 228 14.65 0.82 -2.32
N PRO A 229 15.44 1.19 -3.36
CA PRO A 229 16.74 1.81 -3.14
C PRO A 229 16.67 3.07 -2.27
N ASN A 230 15.62 3.87 -2.43
CA ASN A 230 15.53 5.23 -1.92
C ASN A 230 14.70 5.38 -0.64
N TRP A 231 13.76 4.45 -0.36
CA TRP A 231 12.87 4.47 0.80
C TRP A 231 12.29 3.10 1.10
N VAL A 232 11.74 2.98 2.29
CA VAL A 232 10.83 1.88 2.66
C VAL A 232 9.41 2.36 2.45
N SER A 233 8.61 1.65 1.63
CA SER A 233 7.19 1.92 1.42
C SER A 233 6.35 0.94 2.22
N VAL A 234 5.42 1.48 3.03
CA VAL A 234 4.43 0.71 3.79
C VAL A 234 3.03 1.20 3.43
N GLU A 235 2.14 0.28 3.09
CA GLU A 235 0.74 0.57 2.80
C GLU A 235 -0.17 -0.05 3.85
N TYR A 236 -0.92 0.77 4.55
CA TYR A 236 -2.03 0.34 5.39
C TYR A 236 -3.24 0.00 4.52
N ILE A 237 -3.49 -1.29 4.37
CA ILE A 237 -4.60 -1.77 3.52
C ILE A 237 -5.93 -1.56 4.21
N ASN A 238 -6.06 -2.10 5.41
CA ASN A 238 -7.22 -1.92 6.27
C ASN A 238 -6.99 -2.55 7.66
N GLY A 239 -7.97 -2.38 8.55
CA GLY A 239 -7.97 -3.01 9.87
C GLY A 239 -9.38 -3.29 10.36
N GLY A 240 -9.48 -4.27 11.22
CA GLY A 240 -10.68 -4.59 12.00
C GLY A 240 -10.44 -4.39 13.48
N VAL A 241 -11.46 -3.99 14.20
CA VAL A 241 -11.45 -3.90 15.67
C VAL A 241 -12.80 -4.40 16.16
N ASP A 242 -12.80 -5.28 17.13
CA ASP A 242 -14.01 -5.73 17.80
C ASP A 242 -14.65 -4.56 18.57
N PRO A 243 -15.87 -4.13 18.23
CA PRO A 243 -16.55 -3.04 18.92
C PRO A 243 -16.76 -3.29 20.43
N ALA A 244 -16.86 -4.55 20.86
CA ALA A 244 -17.02 -4.91 22.26
C ALA A 244 -15.81 -4.48 23.14
N HIS A 245 -14.64 -4.31 22.51
CA HIS A 245 -13.39 -3.95 23.20
C HIS A 245 -12.93 -2.50 22.91
N GLN A 246 -13.85 -1.63 22.52
CA GLN A 246 -13.54 -0.23 22.16
C GLN A 246 -12.83 0.55 23.28
N ALA A 247 -13.14 0.26 24.55
CA ALA A 247 -12.53 0.89 25.72
C ALA A 247 -11.01 0.68 25.82
N LEU A 248 -10.47 -0.39 25.20
CA LEU A 248 -9.04 -0.71 25.20
C LEU A 248 -8.24 0.04 24.12
N SER A 249 -8.87 0.91 23.32
CA SER A 249 -8.21 1.68 22.24
C SER A 249 -7.37 0.81 21.29
N ALA A 250 -7.74 -0.47 21.08
CA ALA A 250 -6.93 -1.47 20.37
C ALA A 250 -6.48 -1.02 18.97
N GLY A 251 -7.33 -0.30 18.22
CA GLY A 251 -6.96 0.25 16.90
C GLY A 251 -5.89 1.35 16.99
N SER A 252 -5.91 2.17 18.05
CA SER A 252 -4.91 3.19 18.32
C SER A 252 -3.57 2.56 18.70
N VAL A 253 -3.60 1.55 19.56
CA VAL A 253 -2.42 0.79 19.97
C VAL A 253 -1.76 0.12 18.75
N LEU A 254 -2.54 -0.54 17.88
CA LEU A 254 -1.99 -1.12 16.63
C LEU A 254 -1.33 -0.07 15.74
N SER A 255 -1.99 1.09 15.55
CA SER A 255 -1.42 2.17 14.75
C SER A 255 -0.11 2.68 15.34
N PHE A 256 -0.03 2.79 16.67
CA PHE A 256 1.19 3.20 17.36
C PHE A 256 2.30 2.17 17.19
N VAL A 257 2.06 0.92 17.54
CA VAL A 257 3.07 -0.16 17.48
C VAL A 257 3.57 -0.35 16.05
N ASN A 258 2.66 -0.49 15.08
CA ASN A 258 3.04 -0.73 13.68
C ASN A 258 3.82 0.46 13.09
N THR A 259 3.45 1.70 13.44
CA THR A 259 4.20 2.88 12.98
C THR A 259 5.60 2.94 13.62
N GLN A 260 5.73 2.65 14.93
CA GLN A 260 7.03 2.60 15.58
C GLN A 260 7.93 1.52 14.98
N ASN A 261 7.41 0.32 14.74
CA ASN A 261 8.13 -0.78 14.11
C ASN A 261 8.59 -0.41 12.69
N ALA A 262 7.70 0.14 11.88
CA ALA A 262 8.04 0.56 10.51
C ALA A 262 9.15 1.63 10.48
N TRP A 263 9.13 2.59 11.41
CA TRP A 263 10.20 3.58 11.54
C TRP A 263 11.51 2.97 12.04
N ALA A 264 11.46 2.03 12.98
CA ALA A 264 12.65 1.32 13.45
C ALA A 264 13.29 0.52 12.30
N ASP A 265 12.50 -0.20 11.53
CA ASP A 265 12.95 -0.99 10.37
C ASP A 265 13.57 -0.10 9.29
N ALA A 266 12.93 1.03 8.95
CA ALA A 266 13.45 1.95 7.94
C ALA A 266 14.79 2.57 8.38
N ARG A 267 14.92 2.92 9.66
CA ARG A 267 16.16 3.44 10.24
C ARG A 267 17.27 2.40 10.28
N ALA A 268 16.93 1.13 10.55
CA ALA A 268 17.91 0.03 10.56
C ALA A 268 18.58 -0.14 9.19
N VAL A 269 17.89 0.16 8.10
CA VAL A 269 18.43 0.14 6.73
C VAL A 269 18.84 1.52 6.22
N ASN A 270 18.84 2.53 7.08
CA ASN A 270 19.19 3.93 6.79
C ASN A 270 18.42 4.53 5.61
N LYS A 271 17.09 4.31 5.56
CA LYS A 271 16.20 4.80 4.51
C LYS A 271 15.04 5.61 5.08
N PRO A 272 14.55 6.64 4.35
CA PRO A 272 13.30 7.29 4.68
C PRO A 272 12.12 6.31 4.66
N LEU A 273 11.12 6.55 5.50
CA LEU A 273 9.87 5.79 5.52
C LEU A 273 8.78 6.55 4.78
N ARG A 274 8.08 5.85 3.88
CA ARG A 274 6.81 6.26 3.25
C ARG A 274 5.71 5.31 3.73
N TYR A 275 5.08 5.63 4.87
CA TYR A 275 3.99 4.84 5.42
C TYR A 275 2.67 5.53 5.13
N SER A 276 1.92 5.00 4.19
CA SER A 276 0.62 5.52 3.77
C SER A 276 -0.52 4.83 4.53
N PHE A 277 -1.39 5.64 5.14
CA PHE A 277 -2.69 5.23 5.69
C PHE A 277 -3.81 5.33 4.65
N GLY A 278 -3.46 5.48 3.38
CA GLY A 278 -4.40 5.70 2.30
C GLY A 278 -5.02 7.10 2.34
N ARG A 279 -6.23 7.25 1.79
CA ARG A 279 -6.91 8.54 1.65
C ARG A 279 -7.13 9.24 3.01
N SER A 280 -6.86 10.54 3.07
CA SER A 280 -7.00 11.38 4.28
C SER A 280 -8.46 11.83 4.48
N ASP A 281 -9.37 10.87 4.64
CA ASP A 281 -10.82 11.10 4.74
C ASP A 281 -11.40 10.79 6.14
N ARG A 282 -10.55 10.62 7.14
CA ARG A 282 -10.94 10.23 8.50
C ARG A 282 -10.13 11.02 9.53
N GLU A 283 -10.78 11.69 10.44
CA GLU A 283 -10.17 12.51 11.50
C GLU A 283 -9.11 11.77 12.34
N TYR A 284 -9.32 10.46 12.59
CA TYR A 284 -8.33 9.73 13.38
C TYR A 284 -6.94 9.70 12.72
N LYS A 285 -6.87 9.82 11.38
CA LYS A 285 -5.60 9.86 10.65
C LYS A 285 -4.80 11.13 10.90
N ASP A 286 -5.47 12.24 11.21
CA ASP A 286 -4.82 13.52 11.52
C ASP A 286 -3.93 13.43 12.75
N ARG A 287 -4.21 12.48 13.65
CA ARG A 287 -3.38 12.22 14.83
C ARG A 287 -2.03 11.59 14.46
N TRP A 288 -1.99 10.78 13.40
CA TRP A 288 -0.84 9.96 13.00
C TRP A 288 -0.08 10.53 11.82
N CYS A 289 -0.77 11.26 10.97
CA CYS A 289 -0.33 11.57 9.62
C CYS A 289 -0.22 13.06 9.36
N GLN A 290 0.59 13.39 8.38
CA GLN A 290 0.48 14.61 7.60
C GLN A 290 -0.31 14.30 6.32
N THR A 291 -1.07 15.28 5.84
CA THR A 291 -1.77 15.21 4.57
C THR A 291 -0.84 15.64 3.46
N VAL A 292 -0.72 14.82 2.41
CA VAL A 292 0.09 15.13 1.23
C VAL A 292 -0.77 15.15 -0.02
N PRO A 293 -0.48 16.05 -1.00
CA PRO A 293 -1.19 16.07 -2.26
C PRO A 293 -0.92 14.82 -3.07
N VAL A 294 -1.90 14.40 -3.85
CA VAL A 294 -1.77 13.33 -4.83
C VAL A 294 -2.30 13.77 -6.18
N TYR A 295 -1.88 13.02 -7.19
CA TYR A 295 -2.18 13.34 -8.58
C TYR A 295 -2.85 12.15 -9.27
N ARG A 296 -3.39 12.43 -10.46
CA ARG A 296 -3.97 11.42 -11.34
C ARG A 296 -3.52 11.61 -12.77
N VAL A 297 -3.55 10.53 -13.54
CA VAL A 297 -3.44 10.53 -14.99
C VAL A 297 -4.75 10.03 -15.59
N GLY A 298 -5.27 10.70 -16.60
CA GLY A 298 -6.49 10.31 -17.33
C GLY A 298 -7.69 11.19 -17.12
#